data_230ea10dd04cc9b32925a8a1df4508d9
#
_entry.id   230ea10dd04cc9b32925a8a1df4508d9
#
_cell.length_a   1.000
_cell.length_b   1.000
_cell.length_c   1.000
_cell.angle_alpha   90.00
_cell.angle_beta   90.00
_cell.angle_gamma   90.00
#
_symmetry.space_group_name_H-M   'P 1'
#
loop_
_entity.id
_entity.type
_entity.pdbx_description
1 polymer ?
#
loop_
_entity_poly.entity_id
_entity_poly.type
_entity_poly.pdbx_seq_one_letter_code
_entity_poly.pdbx_strand_id
1 'polypeptide(L)'
;MAEYTDTYEPEVELPLSWDELTESSPEGTEVNVSSISDALVMSLSNFGKVDIEYIATVTGENYRTVIDVLKGSIYQNPETWNECFYLGWETAEEYLSGNLMRKWKQAKEANERYHDYFADNLRAIEKVLPKTVATKDIYITLGSPWVPADIIDDFISHILKLKKRYSGTVHDEVTGTWDISGKNIYRRNVASTSTYGTPRLEALYILERTLNMKSVVVTDEVVCHTNKSGKKRVVNQAETVLAIEKQQKMIADFQKWVWRDPERKERLEIIFENNFSCVRRRIFDGSFLTFPNLSPKVQLYPYQKNAVARILFSENTLLAHDVGSGKTYIMLAAGMELRRMNLSKKNLYVVPNNIVGQWRNIFKSMYPSAKILCVEPKNFTPAKKELVLSQIRDDNFDAIIMAYSCFPAGR
;
A
#
# COMPACT_ATOMS: atom_id res chain seq x y z
N MET A 1 20.39 -45.11 33.64
CA MET A 1 21.28 -45.09 32.47
C MET A 1 20.37 -45.12 31.24
N ALA A 2 20.17 -43.99 30.63
CA ALA A 2 19.53 -43.89 29.33
C ALA A 2 20.42 -42.95 28.52
N GLU A 3 20.93 -43.53 27.44
CA GLU A 3 21.91 -42.91 26.55
C GLU A 3 21.30 -41.75 25.78
N TYR A 4 22.03 -40.67 25.76
CA TYR A 4 21.85 -39.53 24.89
C TYR A 4 22.19 -39.95 23.46
N THR A 5 21.23 -39.97 22.59
CA THR A 5 21.44 -40.15 21.16
C THR A 5 21.64 -38.80 20.49
N ASP A 6 22.71 -38.76 19.76
CA ASP A 6 23.24 -37.73 18.89
C ASP A 6 22.20 -36.93 18.11
N THR A 7 22.31 -35.62 18.13
CA THR A 7 21.57 -34.69 17.31
C THR A 7 22.08 -34.79 15.88
N TYR A 8 21.24 -35.28 15.01
CA TYR A 8 21.38 -35.28 13.57
C TYR A 8 21.36 -33.84 13.07
N GLU A 9 22.50 -33.29 12.64
CA GLU A 9 22.57 -32.10 11.81
C GLU A 9 22.24 -32.54 10.37
N PRO A 10 21.21 -32.01 9.72
CA PRO A 10 20.97 -32.29 8.30
C PRO A 10 22.08 -31.61 7.48
N GLU A 11 22.91 -32.43 6.81
CA GLU A 11 23.74 -31.95 5.70
C GLU A 11 22.82 -31.43 4.62
N VAL A 12 22.80 -30.08 4.47
CA VAL A 12 22.13 -29.41 3.35
C VAL A 12 23.04 -29.57 2.13
N GLU A 13 22.63 -30.43 1.20
CA GLU A 13 23.25 -30.49 -0.13
C GLU A 13 23.13 -29.10 -0.77
N LEU A 14 24.27 -28.45 -1.02
CA LEU A 14 24.38 -27.19 -1.73
C LEU A 14 23.96 -27.40 -3.19
N PRO A 15 23.06 -26.58 -3.74
CA PRO A 15 22.76 -26.64 -5.17
C PRO A 15 23.98 -26.19 -5.97
N LEU A 16 24.22 -26.92 -7.04
CA LEU A 16 25.13 -26.73 -8.16
C LEU A 16 26.07 -25.51 -8.19
N SER A 17 27.32 -25.78 -8.46
CA SER A 17 28.51 -24.96 -8.55
C SER A 17 28.31 -23.50 -8.99
N TRP A 18 28.89 -22.63 -8.19
CA TRP A 18 28.98 -21.18 -8.36
C TRP A 18 29.73 -20.73 -9.62
N ASP A 19 30.39 -21.60 -10.34
CA ASP A 19 31.18 -21.29 -11.54
C ASP A 19 30.33 -20.85 -12.75
N GLU A 20 29.02 -21.14 -12.75
CA GLU A 20 28.11 -20.75 -13.84
C GLU A 20 27.42 -19.38 -13.63
N LEU A 21 27.55 -18.74 -12.45
CA LEU A 21 26.96 -17.43 -12.15
C LEU A 21 27.96 -16.27 -12.19
N THR A 22 29.23 -16.53 -12.41
CA THR A 22 30.29 -15.51 -12.37
C THR A 22 30.58 -14.85 -13.74
N GLU A 23 29.93 -15.24 -14.83
CA GLU A 23 30.21 -14.69 -16.16
C GLU A 23 29.46 -13.40 -16.54
N SER A 24 28.85 -12.69 -15.64
CA SER A 24 28.28 -11.36 -15.93
C SER A 24 28.48 -10.34 -14.81
N SER A 25 29.69 -10.22 -14.30
CA SER A 25 30.08 -9.04 -13.54
C SER A 25 30.43 -7.92 -14.51
N PRO A 26 29.80 -6.70 -14.40
CA PRO A 26 30.34 -5.56 -15.12
C PRO A 26 31.70 -5.22 -14.50
N GLU A 27 32.70 -5.14 -15.36
CA GLU A 27 34.08 -4.74 -15.03
C GLU A 27 34.08 -3.41 -14.24
N GLY A 28 34.81 -3.40 -13.13
CA GLY A 28 35.54 -2.25 -12.67
C GLY A 28 34.85 -1.33 -11.67
N THR A 29 34.92 -1.68 -10.46
CA THR A 29 35.50 -0.88 -9.36
C THR A 29 35.67 -1.85 -8.19
N GLU A 30 36.90 -2.15 -7.82
CA GLU A 30 37.22 -2.73 -6.51
C GLU A 30 36.68 -1.76 -5.45
N VAL A 31 35.48 -1.97 -4.99
CA VAL A 31 34.92 -1.23 -3.88
C VAL A 31 35.55 -1.84 -2.64
N ASN A 32 36.57 -1.15 -2.11
CA ASN A 32 37.17 -1.48 -0.85
C ASN A 32 36.11 -1.30 0.24
N VAL A 33 35.45 -2.39 0.63
CA VAL A 33 34.45 -2.40 1.69
C VAL A 33 35.21 -2.32 3.01
N SER A 34 35.14 -1.18 3.66
CA SER A 34 35.92 -0.91 4.88
C SER A 34 35.29 -1.49 6.14
N SER A 35 34.00 -1.86 6.10
CA SER A 35 33.29 -2.41 7.24
C SER A 35 32.05 -3.24 6.85
N ILE A 36 31.59 -4.12 7.77
CA ILE A 36 30.33 -4.87 7.62
C ILE A 36 29.13 -3.92 7.46
N SER A 37 29.18 -2.74 8.11
CA SER A 37 28.12 -1.72 7.96
C SER A 37 28.07 -1.14 6.55
N ASP A 38 29.23 -0.90 5.90
CA ASP A 38 29.27 -0.45 4.52
C ASP A 38 28.76 -1.54 3.57
N ALA A 39 29.09 -2.81 3.85
CA ALA A 39 28.57 -3.94 3.09
C ALA A 39 27.05 -4.07 3.21
N LEU A 40 26.45 -3.77 4.38
CA LEU A 40 24.99 -3.69 4.54
C LEU A 40 24.38 -2.61 3.64
N VAL A 41 24.99 -1.41 3.61
CA VAL A 41 24.55 -0.32 2.72
C VAL A 41 24.63 -0.75 1.26
N MET A 42 25.67 -1.46 0.86
CA MET A 42 25.81 -2.03 -0.49
C MET A 42 24.74 -3.09 -0.79
N SER A 43 24.45 -3.98 0.16
CA SER A 43 23.38 -4.97 0.02
C SER A 43 22.03 -4.28 -0.22
N LEU A 44 21.69 -3.26 0.57
CA LEU A 44 20.48 -2.47 0.39
C LEU A 44 20.46 -1.71 -0.94
N SER A 45 21.60 -1.15 -1.37
CA SER A 45 21.70 -0.42 -2.64
C SER A 45 21.60 -1.32 -3.87
N ASN A 46 22.12 -2.55 -3.79
CA ASN A 46 22.17 -3.47 -4.94
C ASN A 46 20.92 -4.35 -5.04
N PHE A 47 20.42 -4.85 -3.92
CA PHE A 47 19.35 -5.86 -3.89
C PHE A 47 18.06 -5.37 -3.22
N GLY A 48 18.07 -4.23 -2.56
CA GLY A 48 16.90 -3.72 -1.84
C GLY A 48 16.55 -4.48 -0.57
N LYS A 49 17.42 -5.37 -0.08
CA LYS A 49 17.21 -6.23 1.11
C LYS A 49 18.51 -6.44 1.87
N VAL A 50 18.37 -6.90 3.10
CA VAL A 50 19.52 -7.40 3.88
C VAL A 50 19.84 -8.81 3.38
N ASP A 51 20.99 -8.96 2.74
CA ASP A 51 21.48 -10.23 2.22
C ASP A 51 22.76 -10.61 2.95
N ILE A 52 22.65 -11.50 3.95
CA ILE A 52 23.77 -11.91 4.81
C ILE A 52 24.85 -12.65 4.00
N GLU A 53 24.47 -13.43 3.01
CA GLU A 53 25.38 -14.17 2.15
C GLU A 53 26.23 -13.21 1.33
N TYR A 54 25.62 -12.23 0.70
CA TYR A 54 26.33 -11.18 -0.01
C TYR A 54 27.28 -10.40 0.89
N ILE A 55 26.81 -9.97 2.08
CA ILE A 55 27.61 -9.21 3.04
C ILE A 55 28.84 -10.04 3.47
N ALA A 56 28.65 -11.31 3.79
CA ALA A 56 29.73 -12.21 4.16
C ALA A 56 30.74 -12.41 3.03
N THR A 57 30.26 -12.56 1.79
CA THR A 57 31.11 -12.74 0.60
C THR A 57 32.00 -11.51 0.36
N VAL A 58 31.42 -10.31 0.42
CA VAL A 58 32.15 -9.05 0.14
C VAL A 58 33.14 -8.68 1.25
N THR A 59 32.81 -9.02 2.51
CA THR A 59 33.69 -8.74 3.66
C THR A 59 34.69 -9.83 3.97
N GLY A 60 34.49 -11.06 3.43
CA GLY A 60 35.28 -12.23 3.78
C GLY A 60 35.01 -12.77 5.18
N GLU A 61 33.94 -12.34 5.83
CA GLU A 61 33.57 -12.74 7.17
C GLU A 61 32.54 -13.89 7.15
N ASN A 62 32.46 -14.66 8.26
CA ASN A 62 31.44 -15.68 8.35
C ASN A 62 30.04 -15.08 8.71
N TYR A 63 28.97 -15.81 8.38
CA TYR A 63 27.59 -15.34 8.59
C TYR A 63 27.30 -14.94 10.05
N ARG A 64 27.83 -15.69 11.04
CA ARG A 64 27.60 -15.40 12.46
C ARG A 64 28.27 -14.09 12.87
N THR A 65 29.51 -13.86 12.45
CA THR A 65 30.22 -12.58 12.71
C THR A 65 29.45 -11.41 12.10
N VAL A 66 28.95 -11.54 10.87
CA VAL A 66 28.14 -10.51 10.21
C VAL A 66 26.88 -10.21 11.02
N ILE A 67 26.14 -11.23 11.45
CA ILE A 67 24.92 -11.09 12.24
C ILE A 67 25.22 -10.43 13.61
N ASP A 68 26.28 -10.88 14.29
CA ASP A 68 26.64 -10.36 15.61
C ASP A 68 27.05 -8.88 15.56
N VAL A 69 27.81 -8.48 14.54
CA VAL A 69 28.20 -7.07 14.35
C VAL A 69 27.01 -6.19 14.01
N LEU A 70 26.06 -6.71 13.20
CA LEU A 70 24.85 -5.97 12.82
C LEU A 70 23.71 -6.07 13.85
N LYS A 71 23.94 -6.74 14.99
CA LYS A 71 22.93 -6.91 16.03
C LYS A 71 22.37 -5.56 16.49
N GLY A 72 21.03 -5.45 16.47
CA GLY A 72 20.31 -4.21 16.77
C GLY A 72 20.10 -3.29 15.56
N SER A 73 20.89 -3.42 14.49
CA SER A 73 20.66 -2.75 13.20
C SER A 73 19.80 -3.58 12.25
N ILE A 74 19.79 -4.91 12.45
CA ILE A 74 18.96 -5.85 11.72
C ILE A 74 18.22 -6.78 12.69
N TYR A 75 17.06 -7.29 12.26
CA TYR A 75 16.25 -8.27 12.98
C TYR A 75 15.77 -9.34 12.01
N GLN A 76 15.73 -10.59 12.45
CA GLN A 76 15.25 -11.69 11.64
C GLN A 76 13.73 -11.81 11.75
N ASN A 77 13.02 -11.79 10.62
CA ASN A 77 11.56 -11.88 10.60
C ASN A 77 11.11 -13.33 10.68
N PRO A 78 10.32 -13.73 11.70
CA PRO A 78 9.83 -15.09 11.87
C PRO A 78 8.99 -15.63 10.71
N GLU A 79 8.40 -14.76 9.89
CA GLU A 79 7.59 -15.17 8.72
C GLU A 79 8.46 -15.53 7.50
N THR A 80 9.67 -15.00 7.41
CA THR A 80 10.50 -15.11 6.18
C THR A 80 11.85 -15.82 6.41
N TRP A 81 12.18 -16.19 7.64
CA TRP A 81 13.47 -16.82 7.95
C TRP A 81 13.61 -18.28 7.51
N ASN A 82 12.48 -18.96 7.21
CA ASN A 82 12.43 -20.32 6.70
C ASN A 82 13.28 -21.33 7.53
N GLU A 83 13.33 -21.15 8.85
CA GLU A 83 14.15 -21.94 9.78
C GLU A 83 15.65 -21.93 9.45
N CYS A 84 16.11 -20.88 8.75
CA CYS A 84 17.49 -20.69 8.33
C CYS A 84 18.08 -19.44 8.96
N PHE A 85 19.15 -19.56 9.74
CA PHE A 85 19.71 -18.47 10.57
C PHE A 85 20.27 -17.29 9.78
N TYR A 86 20.57 -17.43 8.49
CA TYR A 86 21.05 -16.33 7.64
C TYR A 86 20.00 -15.76 6.70
N LEU A 87 18.76 -16.29 6.68
CA LEU A 87 17.65 -15.78 5.86
C LEU A 87 16.66 -14.95 6.67
N GLY A 88 15.84 -14.17 5.98
CA GLY A 88 14.73 -13.40 6.57
C GLY A 88 15.16 -12.19 7.39
N TRP A 89 16.34 -11.64 7.17
CA TRP A 89 16.81 -10.46 7.87
C TRP A 89 16.25 -9.17 7.26
N GLU A 90 15.75 -8.30 8.12
CA GLU A 90 15.25 -6.97 7.79
C GLU A 90 16.04 -5.91 8.57
N THR A 91 16.13 -4.69 8.03
CA THR A 91 16.70 -3.58 8.80
C THR A 91 15.83 -3.26 10.03
N ALA A 92 16.42 -2.70 11.09
CA ALA A 92 15.68 -2.28 12.26
C ALA A 92 14.51 -1.32 11.92
N GLU A 93 14.73 -0.40 10.98
CA GLU A 93 13.69 0.53 10.52
C GLU A 93 12.52 -0.17 9.81
N GLU A 94 12.80 -1.26 9.11
CA GLU A 94 11.79 -2.10 8.44
C GLU A 94 11.07 -2.98 9.45
N TYR A 95 11.82 -3.76 10.23
CA TYR A 95 11.26 -4.68 11.19
C TYR A 95 10.44 -3.98 12.28
N LEU A 96 10.96 -2.88 12.83
CA LEU A 96 10.30 -2.10 13.90
C LEU A 96 9.33 -1.05 13.35
N SER A 97 8.72 -1.30 12.18
CA SER A 97 7.70 -0.45 11.55
C SER A 97 6.48 -1.29 11.13
N GLY A 98 5.44 -0.61 10.63
CA GLY A 98 4.17 -1.26 10.31
C GLY A 98 3.35 -1.58 11.55
N ASN A 99 2.53 -2.63 11.51
CA ASN A 99 1.70 -3.05 12.63
C ASN A 99 2.54 -3.80 13.67
N LEU A 100 3.03 -3.09 14.68
CA LEU A 100 3.90 -3.63 15.72
C LEU A 100 3.21 -4.67 16.61
N MET A 101 1.88 -4.55 16.82
CA MET A 101 1.14 -5.53 17.62
C MET A 101 1.05 -6.89 16.89
N ARG A 102 0.86 -6.87 15.56
CA ARG A 102 0.90 -8.08 14.74
C ARG A 102 2.28 -8.72 14.80
N LYS A 103 3.35 -7.93 14.58
CA LYS A 103 4.74 -8.41 14.65
C LYS A 103 5.11 -8.94 16.04
N TRP A 104 4.61 -8.30 17.09
CA TRP A 104 4.82 -8.77 18.47
C TRP A 104 4.17 -10.14 18.71
N LYS A 105 2.92 -10.34 18.26
CA LYS A 105 2.24 -11.65 18.37
C LYS A 105 3.00 -12.73 17.61
N GLN A 106 3.41 -12.45 16.39
CA GLN A 106 4.19 -13.35 15.55
C GLN A 106 5.55 -13.71 16.19
N ALA A 107 6.27 -12.69 16.68
CA ALA A 107 7.53 -12.89 17.37
C ALA A 107 7.35 -13.69 18.67
N LYS A 108 6.26 -13.48 19.41
CA LYS A 108 5.94 -14.22 20.64
C LYS A 108 5.67 -15.69 20.36
N GLU A 109 4.82 -15.98 19.38
CA GLU A 109 4.51 -17.35 18.96
C GLU A 109 5.77 -18.09 18.45
N ALA A 110 6.60 -17.39 17.65
CA ALA A 110 7.87 -17.95 17.19
C ALA A 110 8.86 -18.15 18.35
N ASN A 111 8.95 -17.21 19.30
CA ASN A 111 9.84 -17.31 20.45
C ASN A 111 9.47 -18.51 21.36
N GLU A 112 8.18 -18.77 21.59
CA GLU A 112 7.69 -19.93 22.32
C GLU A 112 7.99 -21.25 21.56
N ARG A 113 7.88 -21.24 20.23
CA ARG A 113 8.13 -22.42 19.37
C ARG A 113 9.61 -22.76 19.27
N TYR A 114 10.49 -21.76 19.22
CA TYR A 114 11.93 -21.92 18.94
C TYR A 114 12.82 -21.55 20.14
N HIS A 115 12.36 -21.87 21.36
CA HIS A 115 13.16 -21.81 22.58
C HIS A 115 13.93 -20.49 22.78
N ASP A 116 13.19 -19.37 22.83
CA ASP A 116 13.70 -18.02 23.06
C ASP A 116 14.63 -17.44 21.97
N TYR A 117 14.66 -18.05 20.79
CA TYR A 117 15.47 -17.56 19.67
C TYR A 117 15.12 -16.12 19.25
N PHE A 118 13.86 -15.73 19.33
CA PHE A 118 13.37 -14.39 18.96
C PHE A 118 13.22 -13.44 20.17
N ALA A 119 13.87 -13.69 21.30
CA ALA A 119 13.76 -12.85 22.49
C ALA A 119 14.24 -11.40 22.27
N ASP A 120 15.26 -11.19 21.43
CA ASP A 120 15.74 -9.85 21.07
C ASP A 120 14.72 -9.07 20.25
N ASN A 121 13.98 -9.76 19.35
CA ASN A 121 12.88 -9.19 18.56
C ASN A 121 11.76 -8.67 19.46
N LEU A 122 11.33 -9.48 20.44
CA LEU A 122 10.29 -9.08 21.41
C LEU A 122 10.70 -7.84 22.19
N ARG A 123 11.91 -7.84 22.75
CA ARG A 123 12.45 -6.69 23.50
C ARG A 123 12.55 -5.43 22.66
N ALA A 124 12.90 -5.57 21.38
CA ALA A 124 13.00 -4.45 20.47
C ALA A 124 11.63 -3.87 20.11
N ILE A 125 10.63 -4.73 19.82
CA ILE A 125 9.27 -4.29 19.53
C ILE A 125 8.64 -3.61 20.74
N GLU A 126 8.78 -4.18 21.95
CA GLU A 126 8.22 -3.63 23.20
C GLU A 126 8.73 -2.21 23.51
N LYS A 127 10.01 -1.92 23.20
CA LYS A 127 10.59 -0.59 23.38
C LYS A 127 9.97 0.48 22.48
N VAL A 128 9.43 0.10 21.33
CA VAL A 128 8.91 1.03 20.33
C VAL A 128 7.40 0.97 20.18
N LEU A 129 6.70 0.09 20.93
CA LEU A 129 5.24 0.02 20.95
C LEU A 129 4.67 1.38 21.38
N PRO A 130 3.80 1.99 20.56
CA PRO A 130 3.13 3.24 20.93
C PRO A 130 2.27 3.06 22.18
N LYS A 131 2.09 4.13 22.94
CA LYS A 131 1.14 4.16 24.05
C LYS A 131 -0.28 4.14 23.52
N THR A 132 -1.22 3.56 24.27
CA THR A 132 -2.64 3.52 23.96
C THR A 132 -3.22 4.91 23.68
N VAL A 133 -4.07 5.02 22.65
CA VAL A 133 -4.74 6.27 22.27
C VAL A 133 -6.01 6.44 23.09
N ALA A 134 -6.26 7.64 23.61
CA ALA A 134 -7.50 7.90 24.32
C ALA A 134 -8.70 7.94 23.35
N THR A 135 -9.87 7.43 23.76
CA THR A 135 -11.11 7.39 22.94
C THR A 135 -11.45 8.72 22.27
N LYS A 136 -11.21 9.85 22.98
CA LYS A 136 -11.48 11.21 22.47
C LYS A 136 -10.67 11.57 21.22
N ASP A 137 -9.54 10.89 21.00
CA ASP A 137 -8.63 11.13 19.89
C ASP A 137 -8.90 10.17 18.72
N ILE A 138 -9.87 9.26 18.86
CA ILE A 138 -10.29 8.34 17.80
C ILE A 138 -11.31 9.03 16.90
N TYR A 139 -10.87 9.34 15.67
CA TYR A 139 -11.79 9.86 14.65
C TYR A 139 -12.57 8.72 13.98
N ILE A 140 -13.90 8.79 14.06
CA ILE A 140 -14.80 7.83 13.44
C ILE A 140 -15.91 8.56 12.67
N THR A 141 -16.23 8.08 11.47
CA THR A 141 -17.34 8.56 10.66
C THR A 141 -18.01 7.42 9.92
N LEU A 142 -19.23 7.67 9.41
CA LEU A 142 -19.88 6.74 8.49
C LEU A 142 -19.01 6.53 7.24
N GLY A 143 -18.74 5.28 6.88
CA GLY A 143 -17.86 4.90 5.79
C GLY A 143 -16.40 4.66 6.19
N SER A 144 -16.05 4.80 7.48
CA SER A 144 -14.75 4.36 7.96
C SER A 144 -14.59 2.85 7.74
N PRO A 145 -13.62 2.40 6.93
CA PRO A 145 -13.54 0.99 6.49
C PRO A 145 -13.19 0.00 7.61
N TRP A 146 -12.67 0.51 8.74
CA TRP A 146 -12.33 -0.30 9.90
C TRP A 146 -13.51 -0.56 10.85
N VAL A 147 -14.66 0.09 10.61
CA VAL A 147 -15.87 -0.12 11.41
C VAL A 147 -16.57 -1.40 10.93
N PRO A 148 -16.81 -2.38 11.80
CA PRO A 148 -17.50 -3.61 11.43
C PRO A 148 -18.92 -3.37 10.87
N ALA A 149 -19.33 -4.16 9.88
CA ALA A 149 -20.62 -4.02 9.22
C ALA A 149 -21.81 -4.23 10.18
N ASP A 150 -21.65 -5.06 11.20
CA ASP A 150 -22.67 -5.31 12.22
C ASP A 150 -22.95 -4.08 13.10
N ILE A 151 -21.98 -3.18 13.29
CA ILE A 151 -22.19 -1.89 13.96
C ILE A 151 -23.03 -0.95 13.10
N ILE A 152 -22.85 -1.01 11.77
CA ILE A 152 -23.71 -0.26 10.84
C ILE A 152 -25.13 -0.84 10.86
N ASP A 153 -25.29 -2.16 10.94
CA ASP A 153 -26.60 -2.82 11.10
C ASP A 153 -27.31 -2.37 12.39
N ASP A 154 -26.58 -2.26 13.50
CA ASP A 154 -27.11 -1.73 14.77
C ASP A 154 -27.50 -0.27 14.65
N PHE A 155 -26.71 0.54 13.95
CA PHE A 155 -27.07 1.93 13.69
C PHE A 155 -28.31 2.06 12.82
N ILE A 156 -28.47 1.25 11.77
CA ILE A 156 -29.69 1.18 10.95
C ILE A 156 -30.90 0.86 11.85
N SER A 157 -30.76 -0.15 12.71
CA SER A 157 -31.82 -0.56 13.63
C SER A 157 -32.21 0.57 14.58
N HIS A 158 -31.24 1.33 15.06
CA HIS A 158 -31.42 2.48 15.93
C HIS A 158 -32.16 3.63 15.24
N ILE A 159 -31.68 4.09 14.06
CA ILE A 159 -32.29 5.25 13.38
C ILE A 159 -33.68 4.96 12.84
N LEU A 160 -33.93 3.74 12.38
CA LEU A 160 -35.25 3.33 11.90
C LEU A 160 -36.17 2.79 12.99
N LYS A 161 -35.70 2.72 14.24
CA LYS A 161 -36.45 2.20 15.43
C LYS A 161 -37.04 0.83 15.16
N LEU A 162 -36.25 -0.08 14.64
CA LEU A 162 -36.71 -1.41 14.26
C LEU A 162 -36.93 -2.30 15.48
N LYS A 163 -38.02 -3.10 15.47
CA LYS A 163 -38.28 -4.11 16.51
C LYS A 163 -37.34 -5.32 16.41
N LYS A 164 -36.89 -5.66 15.18
CA LYS A 164 -35.95 -6.73 14.90
C LYS A 164 -34.65 -6.09 14.38
N ARG A 165 -33.51 -6.59 14.86
CA ARG A 165 -32.19 -6.14 14.40
C ARG A 165 -32.09 -6.29 12.89
N TYR A 166 -31.63 -5.25 12.22
CA TYR A 166 -31.27 -5.29 10.81
C TYR A 166 -29.99 -6.11 10.65
N SER A 167 -29.86 -6.83 9.54
CA SER A 167 -28.65 -7.59 9.19
C SER A 167 -28.58 -7.71 7.67
N GLY A 168 -27.99 -6.73 7.03
CA GLY A 168 -27.97 -6.69 5.57
C GLY A 168 -26.90 -5.76 5.00
N THR A 169 -26.00 -5.28 5.87
CA THR A 169 -24.85 -4.47 5.46
C THR A 169 -23.66 -5.39 5.17
N VAL A 170 -23.05 -5.21 4.02
CA VAL A 170 -21.83 -5.91 3.60
C VAL A 170 -20.76 -4.88 3.26
N HIS A 171 -19.55 -5.11 3.74
CA HIS A 171 -18.36 -4.36 3.35
C HIS A 171 -17.41 -5.30 2.60
N ASP A 172 -17.10 -4.98 1.37
CA ASP A 172 -16.10 -5.70 0.58
C ASP A 172 -14.74 -5.05 0.82
N GLU A 173 -13.86 -5.73 1.52
CA GLU A 173 -12.52 -5.25 1.87
C GLU A 173 -11.62 -5.04 0.64
N VAL A 174 -11.84 -5.79 -0.45
CA VAL A 174 -11.01 -5.70 -1.67
C VAL A 174 -11.34 -4.45 -2.46
N THR A 175 -12.63 -4.16 -2.64
CA THR A 175 -13.09 -2.98 -3.39
C THR A 175 -13.31 -1.76 -2.49
N GLY A 176 -13.34 -1.94 -1.18
CA GLY A 176 -13.66 -0.91 -0.19
C GLY A 176 -15.10 -0.41 -0.28
N THR A 177 -16.00 -1.18 -0.90
CA THR A 177 -17.39 -0.77 -1.13
C THR A 177 -18.34 -1.35 -0.09
N TRP A 178 -19.35 -0.54 0.25
CA TRP A 178 -20.45 -0.92 1.14
C TRP A 178 -21.71 -1.17 0.34
N ASP A 179 -22.40 -2.25 0.62
CA ASP A 179 -23.74 -2.56 0.10
C ASP A 179 -24.73 -2.75 1.24
N ILE A 180 -25.94 -2.22 1.05
CA ILE A 180 -27.05 -2.35 2.00
C ILE A 180 -28.20 -3.07 1.29
N SER A 181 -28.54 -4.26 1.76
CA SER A 181 -29.63 -5.04 1.19
C SER A 181 -31.01 -4.58 1.69
N GLY A 182 -32.08 -4.95 1.00
CA GLY A 182 -33.45 -4.74 1.46
C GLY A 182 -33.89 -3.27 1.62
N LYS A 183 -33.27 -2.32 0.92
CA LYS A 183 -33.54 -0.88 1.02
C LYS A 183 -35.04 -0.52 0.90
N ASN A 184 -35.74 -1.18 0.01
CA ASN A 184 -37.17 -0.92 -0.27
C ASN A 184 -38.13 -1.43 0.81
N ILE A 185 -37.68 -2.30 1.74
CA ILE A 185 -38.53 -2.89 2.77
C ILE A 185 -39.09 -1.81 3.73
N TYR A 186 -38.29 -0.76 3.95
CA TYR A 186 -38.59 0.28 4.94
C TYR A 186 -39.22 1.54 4.36
N ARG A 187 -39.80 1.49 3.14
CA ARG A 187 -40.51 2.61 2.49
C ARG A 187 -41.66 3.19 3.31
N ARG A 188 -42.33 2.36 4.10
CA ARG A 188 -43.43 2.81 4.97
C ARG A 188 -42.98 3.29 6.36
N ASN A 189 -41.70 3.24 6.65
CA ASN A 189 -41.14 3.71 7.93
C ASN A 189 -40.97 5.23 7.88
N VAL A 190 -41.61 5.95 8.81
CA VAL A 190 -41.56 7.41 8.88
C VAL A 190 -40.10 7.92 9.04
N ALA A 191 -39.29 7.23 9.83
CA ALA A 191 -37.90 7.62 9.99
C ALA A 191 -37.11 7.49 8.66
N SER A 192 -37.45 6.49 7.81
CA SER A 192 -36.81 6.26 6.52
C SER A 192 -37.17 7.31 5.47
N THR A 193 -38.38 7.89 5.51
CA THR A 193 -38.88 8.78 4.46
C THR A 193 -38.96 10.25 4.87
N SER A 194 -38.80 10.55 6.17
CA SER A 194 -38.96 11.92 6.70
C SER A 194 -37.75 12.33 7.57
N THR A 195 -37.38 11.55 8.58
CA THR A 195 -36.34 11.94 9.54
C THR A 195 -34.94 11.86 8.96
N TYR A 196 -34.61 10.72 8.30
CA TYR A 196 -33.29 10.41 7.75
C TYR A 196 -33.31 10.21 6.23
N GLY A 197 -34.46 10.35 5.60
CA GLY A 197 -34.66 10.32 4.16
C GLY A 197 -35.63 11.40 3.70
N THR A 198 -35.92 11.40 2.43
CA THR A 198 -36.95 12.21 1.78
C THR A 198 -38.01 11.31 1.13
N PRO A 199 -39.18 11.81 0.73
CA PRO A 199 -40.18 11.04 -0.02
C PRO A 199 -39.64 10.45 -1.33
N ARG A 200 -38.57 11.04 -1.88
CA ARG A 200 -37.94 10.62 -3.13
C ARG A 200 -36.68 9.77 -2.97
N LEU A 201 -36.02 9.87 -1.82
CA LEU A 201 -34.81 9.13 -1.52
C LEU A 201 -34.80 8.67 -0.06
N GLU A 202 -35.01 7.40 0.15
CA GLU A 202 -35.13 6.78 1.47
C GLU A 202 -33.78 6.76 2.22
N ALA A 203 -33.85 6.66 3.54
CA ALA A 203 -32.67 6.72 4.44
C ALA A 203 -31.57 5.71 4.08
N LEU A 204 -31.93 4.47 3.73
CA LEU A 204 -30.90 3.44 3.42
C LEU A 204 -30.15 3.71 2.11
N TYR A 205 -30.77 4.38 1.13
CA TYR A 205 -30.07 4.83 -0.08
C TYR A 205 -29.10 5.99 0.23
N ILE A 206 -29.52 6.92 1.10
CA ILE A 206 -28.64 8.02 1.55
C ILE A 206 -27.48 7.42 2.36
N LEU A 207 -27.76 6.48 3.27
CA LEU A 207 -26.74 5.83 4.11
C LEU A 207 -25.70 5.09 3.27
N GLU A 208 -26.11 4.28 2.29
CA GLU A 208 -25.19 3.56 1.42
C GLU A 208 -24.29 4.51 0.62
N ARG A 209 -24.84 5.61 0.10
CA ARG A 209 -24.03 6.65 -0.55
C ARG A 209 -23.04 7.29 0.42
N THR A 210 -23.47 7.51 1.65
CA THR A 210 -22.63 8.08 2.72
C THR A 210 -21.47 7.12 3.08
N LEU A 211 -21.76 5.83 3.26
CA LEU A 211 -20.76 4.80 3.54
C LEU A 211 -19.74 4.71 2.42
N ASN A 212 -20.16 4.86 1.17
CA ASN A 212 -19.30 4.85 -0.01
C ASN A 212 -18.68 6.23 -0.35
N MET A 213 -18.79 7.23 0.55
CA MET A 213 -18.29 8.60 0.34
C MET A 213 -18.79 9.27 -0.94
N LYS A 214 -19.96 8.84 -1.45
CA LYS A 214 -20.57 9.38 -2.67
C LYS A 214 -21.51 10.53 -2.32
N SER A 215 -21.50 11.57 -3.16
CA SER A 215 -22.46 12.67 -3.04
C SER A 215 -23.88 12.19 -3.29
N VAL A 216 -24.83 12.71 -2.50
CA VAL A 216 -26.26 12.42 -2.68
C VAL A 216 -26.80 13.40 -3.71
N VAL A 217 -27.34 12.87 -4.79
CA VAL A 217 -27.97 13.67 -5.88
C VAL A 217 -29.32 13.08 -6.23
N VAL A 218 -30.35 13.92 -6.29
CA VAL A 218 -31.69 13.59 -6.74
C VAL A 218 -31.89 14.11 -8.16
N THR A 219 -32.36 13.28 -9.08
CA THR A 219 -32.55 13.66 -10.49
C THR A 219 -33.98 13.49 -10.92
N ASP A 220 -34.45 14.39 -11.81
CA ASP A 220 -35.72 14.29 -12.55
C ASP A 220 -35.48 13.79 -13.96
N GLU A 221 -36.39 12.99 -14.48
CA GLU A 221 -36.44 12.63 -15.89
C GLU A 221 -37.24 13.67 -16.67
N VAL A 222 -36.58 14.39 -17.56
CA VAL A 222 -37.20 15.40 -18.43
C VAL A 222 -37.20 14.88 -19.85
N VAL A 223 -38.31 15.09 -20.57
CA VAL A 223 -38.43 14.72 -22.00
C VAL A 223 -37.41 15.53 -22.82
N CYS A 224 -36.59 14.85 -23.60
CA CYS A 224 -35.57 15.47 -24.44
C CYS A 224 -35.60 14.86 -25.85
N HIS A 225 -35.95 15.67 -26.82
CA HIS A 225 -36.08 15.23 -28.21
C HIS A 225 -34.73 15.00 -28.94
N THR A 226 -33.60 15.38 -28.30
CA THR A 226 -32.25 15.24 -28.90
C THR A 226 -31.58 13.90 -28.59
N ASN A 227 -32.10 13.12 -27.65
CA ASN A 227 -31.50 11.82 -27.28
C ASN A 227 -32.27 10.64 -27.84
N LYS A 228 -31.62 9.56 -28.27
CA LYS A 228 -32.23 8.31 -28.73
C LYS A 228 -33.26 7.70 -27.76
N SER A 229 -33.15 7.97 -26.47
CA SER A 229 -34.06 7.47 -25.42
C SER A 229 -35.24 8.43 -25.16
N GLY A 230 -35.28 9.62 -25.76
CA GLY A 230 -36.33 10.64 -25.52
C GLY A 230 -36.36 11.23 -24.13
N LYS A 231 -35.40 10.86 -23.25
CA LYS A 231 -35.33 11.28 -21.83
C LYS A 231 -33.94 11.76 -21.44
N LYS A 232 -33.88 12.81 -20.63
CA LYS A 232 -32.65 13.32 -20.03
C LYS A 232 -32.83 13.41 -18.52
N ARG A 233 -31.83 12.98 -17.75
CA ARG A 233 -31.79 13.19 -16.29
C ARG A 233 -31.23 14.55 -15.99
N VAL A 234 -31.97 15.35 -15.22
CA VAL A 234 -31.58 16.69 -14.77
C VAL A 234 -31.57 16.70 -13.24
N VAL A 235 -30.56 17.30 -12.64
CA VAL A 235 -30.45 17.41 -11.18
C VAL A 235 -31.57 18.31 -10.64
N ASN A 236 -32.32 17.77 -9.70
CA ASN A 236 -33.25 18.57 -8.90
C ASN A 236 -32.52 19.16 -7.70
N GLN A 237 -32.21 20.46 -7.77
CA GLN A 237 -31.40 21.13 -6.76
C GLN A 237 -32.10 21.15 -5.38
N ALA A 238 -33.41 21.44 -5.30
CA ALA A 238 -34.15 21.52 -4.06
C ALA A 238 -34.16 20.18 -3.31
N GLU A 239 -34.51 19.09 -4.00
CA GLU A 239 -34.54 17.74 -3.44
C GLU A 239 -33.14 17.26 -3.08
N THR A 240 -32.12 17.67 -3.84
CA THR A 240 -30.71 17.33 -3.56
C THR A 240 -30.25 17.99 -2.26
N VAL A 241 -30.55 19.27 -2.04
CA VAL A 241 -30.22 19.98 -0.81
C VAL A 241 -30.88 19.32 0.41
N LEU A 242 -32.16 18.99 0.31
CA LEU A 242 -32.86 18.25 1.38
C LEU A 242 -32.22 16.90 1.69
N ALA A 243 -31.82 16.15 0.67
CA ALA A 243 -31.16 14.88 0.85
C ALA A 243 -29.77 15.02 1.48
N ILE A 244 -29.00 16.06 1.14
CA ILE A 244 -27.72 16.40 1.77
C ILE A 244 -27.90 16.77 3.25
N GLU A 245 -28.94 17.52 3.62
CA GLU A 245 -29.24 17.81 5.02
C GLU A 245 -29.52 16.51 5.82
N LYS A 246 -30.26 15.56 5.23
CA LYS A 246 -30.48 14.24 5.86
C LYS A 246 -29.19 13.43 6.00
N GLN A 247 -28.31 13.50 5.01
CA GLN A 247 -26.98 12.90 5.07
C GLN A 247 -26.15 13.48 6.22
N GLN A 248 -26.08 14.80 6.35
CA GLN A 248 -25.34 15.48 7.43
C GLN A 248 -25.90 15.11 8.80
N LYS A 249 -27.23 15.09 8.94
CA LYS A 249 -27.91 14.66 10.17
C LYS A 249 -27.50 13.22 10.54
N MET A 250 -27.48 12.32 9.57
CA MET A 250 -27.14 10.92 9.78
C MET A 250 -25.70 10.75 10.29
N ILE A 251 -24.76 11.50 9.69
CA ILE A 251 -23.35 11.54 10.11
C ILE A 251 -23.23 12.03 11.55
N ALA A 252 -23.89 13.16 11.88
CA ALA A 252 -23.84 13.74 13.22
C ALA A 252 -24.45 12.82 14.28
N ASP A 253 -25.57 12.16 13.96
CA ASP A 253 -26.23 11.24 14.87
C ASP A 253 -25.41 9.95 15.07
N PHE A 254 -24.72 9.45 14.03
CA PHE A 254 -23.79 8.33 14.14
C PHE A 254 -22.63 8.65 15.10
N GLN A 255 -21.98 9.79 14.93
CA GLN A 255 -20.86 10.21 15.78
C GLN A 255 -21.23 10.28 17.27
N LYS A 256 -22.47 10.72 17.57
CA LYS A 256 -22.98 10.76 18.95
C LYS A 256 -23.38 9.37 19.46
N TRP A 257 -23.95 8.53 18.60
CA TRP A 257 -24.48 7.23 18.97
C TRP A 257 -23.39 6.18 19.17
N VAL A 258 -22.36 6.20 18.35
CA VAL A 258 -21.35 5.14 18.28
C VAL A 258 -20.62 4.91 19.60
N TRP A 259 -20.41 5.97 20.37
CA TRP A 259 -19.69 5.93 21.66
C TRP A 259 -20.59 5.80 22.91
N ARG A 260 -21.92 5.72 22.76
CA ARG A 260 -22.84 5.68 23.91
C ARG A 260 -22.86 4.35 24.62
N ASP A 261 -22.71 3.27 23.88
CA ASP A 261 -22.76 1.91 24.40
C ASP A 261 -21.36 1.46 24.83
N PRO A 262 -21.19 0.99 26.11
CA PRO A 262 -19.87 0.62 26.62
C PRO A 262 -19.21 -0.56 25.88
N GLU A 263 -19.98 -1.60 25.53
CA GLU A 263 -19.45 -2.80 24.85
C GLU A 263 -18.98 -2.44 23.42
N ARG A 264 -19.80 -1.67 22.70
CA ARG A 264 -19.44 -1.18 21.36
C ARG A 264 -18.22 -0.27 21.41
N LYS A 265 -18.15 0.61 22.43
CA LYS A 265 -17.00 1.50 22.65
C LYS A 265 -15.73 0.69 22.85
N GLU A 266 -15.72 -0.24 23.81
CA GLU A 266 -14.56 -1.10 24.10
C GLU A 266 -14.13 -1.90 22.85
N ARG A 267 -15.07 -2.48 22.13
CA ARG A 267 -14.81 -3.22 20.90
C ARG A 267 -14.16 -2.35 19.84
N LEU A 268 -14.65 -1.13 19.63
CA LEU A 268 -14.08 -0.19 18.65
C LEU A 268 -12.71 0.32 19.07
N GLU A 269 -12.47 0.55 20.36
CA GLU A 269 -11.16 0.92 20.90
C GLU A 269 -10.13 -0.19 20.62
N ILE A 270 -10.47 -1.45 20.88
CA ILE A 270 -9.61 -2.60 20.62
C ILE A 270 -9.30 -2.72 19.11
N ILE A 271 -10.32 -2.57 18.25
CA ILE A 271 -10.12 -2.62 16.79
C ILE A 271 -9.22 -1.47 16.34
N PHE A 272 -9.43 -0.27 16.84
CA PHE A 272 -8.64 0.90 16.50
C PHE A 272 -7.18 0.76 16.98
N GLU A 273 -6.97 0.30 18.21
CA GLU A 273 -5.64 0.04 18.75
C GLU A 273 -4.88 -0.98 17.89
N ASN A 274 -5.50 -2.10 17.58
CA ASN A 274 -4.88 -3.17 16.80
C ASN A 274 -4.51 -2.74 15.36
N ASN A 275 -5.31 -1.85 14.75
CA ASN A 275 -5.15 -1.49 13.35
C ASN A 275 -4.36 -0.18 13.14
N PHE A 276 -4.41 0.76 14.08
CA PHE A 276 -3.88 2.12 13.87
C PHE A 276 -2.91 2.59 14.95
N SER A 277 -3.22 2.38 16.24
CA SER A 277 -2.38 2.88 17.33
C SER A 277 -1.03 2.17 17.39
N CYS A 278 -1.02 0.89 17.05
CA CYS A 278 0.19 0.07 17.02
C CYS A 278 0.93 0.15 15.68
N VAL A 279 0.51 1.03 14.76
CA VAL A 279 1.19 1.21 13.47
C VAL A 279 2.26 2.29 13.58
N ARG A 280 3.51 1.89 13.54
CA ARG A 280 4.65 2.79 13.45
C ARG A 280 5.00 3.05 11.99
N ARG A 281 5.10 4.32 11.60
CA ARG A 281 5.52 4.70 10.24
C ARG A 281 6.98 4.35 10.03
N ARG A 282 7.30 3.66 8.92
CA ARG A 282 8.68 3.47 8.47
C ARG A 282 9.25 4.80 8.01
N ILE A 283 10.45 5.12 8.45
CA ILE A 283 11.25 6.25 7.94
C ILE A 283 12.12 5.69 6.81
N PHE A 284 12.12 6.35 5.67
CA PHE A 284 12.93 5.95 4.52
C PHE A 284 14.05 6.96 4.35
N ASP A 285 15.29 6.50 4.52
CA ASP A 285 16.49 7.25 4.19
C ASP A 285 17.01 6.79 2.83
N GLY A 286 17.09 7.70 1.87
CA GLY A 286 17.61 7.45 0.53
C GLY A 286 19.02 8.00 0.33
N SER A 287 19.71 8.41 1.39
CA SER A 287 21.05 9.02 1.31
C SER A 287 22.07 8.10 0.65
N PHE A 288 21.94 6.78 0.84
CA PHE A 288 22.81 5.76 0.29
C PHE A 288 22.58 5.47 -1.21
N LEU A 289 21.48 5.96 -1.81
CA LEU A 289 21.20 5.74 -3.24
C LEU A 289 22.12 6.57 -4.12
N THR A 290 22.83 5.90 -5.03
CA THR A 290 23.87 6.50 -5.86
C THR A 290 23.42 6.90 -7.27
N PHE A 291 22.39 6.25 -7.82
CA PHE A 291 21.83 6.51 -9.17
C PHE A 291 22.88 6.48 -10.29
N PRO A 292 23.61 5.38 -10.52
CA PRO A 292 24.77 5.34 -11.41
C PRO A 292 24.46 5.69 -12.88
N ASN A 293 23.21 5.49 -13.32
CA ASN A 293 22.78 5.75 -14.70
C ASN A 293 22.14 7.15 -14.88
N LEU A 294 22.08 7.95 -13.82
CA LEU A 294 21.52 9.30 -13.86
C LEU A 294 22.53 10.25 -14.53
N SER A 295 22.03 11.13 -15.39
CA SER A 295 22.86 12.17 -16.01
C SER A 295 23.58 13.03 -14.95
N PRO A 296 24.90 13.29 -15.07
CA PRO A 296 25.63 14.14 -14.14
C PRO A 296 25.09 15.58 -14.01
N LYS A 297 24.30 16.01 -14.99
CA LYS A 297 23.64 17.33 -14.97
C LYS A 297 22.42 17.40 -14.07
N VAL A 298 21.95 16.26 -13.55
CA VAL A 298 20.76 16.14 -12.71
C VAL A 298 21.18 15.70 -11.32
N GLN A 299 20.80 16.48 -10.31
CA GLN A 299 21.02 16.13 -8.92
C GLN A 299 19.67 16.06 -8.19
N LEU A 300 19.40 14.94 -7.54
CA LEU A 300 18.21 14.75 -6.71
C LEU A 300 18.43 15.35 -5.32
N TYR A 301 17.43 16.08 -4.85
CA TYR A 301 17.42 16.60 -3.47
C TYR A 301 17.26 15.46 -2.45
N PRO A 302 17.68 15.64 -1.18
CA PRO A 302 17.56 14.61 -0.14
C PRO A 302 16.14 14.06 0.01
N TYR A 303 15.11 14.93 0.03
CA TYR A 303 13.71 14.48 0.14
C TYR A 303 13.24 13.67 -1.08
N GLN A 304 13.81 13.94 -2.29
CA GLN A 304 13.52 13.15 -3.49
C GLN A 304 14.14 11.77 -3.39
N LYS A 305 15.39 11.67 -2.91
CA LYS A 305 16.06 10.39 -2.63
C LYS A 305 15.28 9.57 -1.60
N ASN A 306 14.80 10.19 -0.52
CA ASN A 306 13.97 9.54 0.48
C ASN A 306 12.65 9.03 -0.09
N ALA A 307 12.03 9.78 -1.01
CA ALA A 307 10.83 9.36 -1.71
C ALA A 307 11.11 8.21 -2.69
N VAL A 308 12.26 8.20 -3.36
CA VAL A 308 12.71 7.06 -4.17
C VAL A 308 12.91 5.82 -3.28
N ALA A 309 13.63 5.94 -2.16
CA ALA A 309 13.80 4.85 -1.21
C ALA A 309 12.45 4.28 -0.74
N ARG A 310 11.48 5.17 -0.46
CA ARG A 310 10.13 4.72 -0.12
C ARG A 310 9.47 3.89 -1.23
N ILE A 311 9.62 4.27 -2.49
CA ILE A 311 9.07 3.50 -3.62
C ILE A 311 9.76 2.14 -3.75
N LEU A 312 11.08 2.10 -3.55
CA LEU A 312 11.88 0.88 -3.68
C LEU A 312 11.56 -0.14 -2.57
N PHE A 313 11.33 0.34 -1.34
CA PHE A 313 11.19 -0.50 -0.15
C PHE A 313 9.76 -0.59 0.40
N SER A 314 8.75 -0.17 -0.36
CA SER A 314 7.34 -0.37 -0.01
C SER A 314 6.54 -0.82 -1.24
N GLU A 315 5.48 -1.62 -1.02
CA GLU A 315 4.67 -2.18 -2.10
C GLU A 315 3.96 -1.09 -2.91
N ASN A 316 3.27 -0.17 -2.20
CA ASN A 316 2.51 0.92 -2.81
C ASN A 316 2.89 2.26 -2.19
N THR A 317 3.04 3.29 -3.02
CA THR A 317 3.42 4.62 -2.55
C THR A 317 2.55 5.71 -3.16
N LEU A 318 1.99 6.57 -2.30
CA LEU A 318 1.36 7.81 -2.69
C LEU A 318 2.35 8.97 -2.51
N LEU A 319 2.71 9.67 -3.62
CA LEU A 319 3.53 10.88 -3.61
C LEU A 319 2.64 12.13 -3.48
N ALA A 320 2.28 12.48 -2.25
CA ALA A 320 1.45 13.65 -1.94
C ALA A 320 2.28 14.94 -1.75
N HIS A 321 3.37 15.09 -2.49
CA HIS A 321 4.21 16.29 -2.47
C HIS A 321 3.53 17.46 -3.19
N ASP A 322 3.90 18.68 -2.82
CA ASP A 322 3.39 19.90 -3.44
C ASP A 322 3.71 19.99 -4.94
N VAL A 323 2.96 20.84 -5.65
CA VAL A 323 3.23 21.12 -7.06
C VAL A 323 4.61 21.76 -7.18
N GLY A 324 5.40 21.31 -8.17
CA GLY A 324 6.78 21.79 -8.36
C GLY A 324 7.87 21.05 -7.57
N SER A 325 7.53 20.12 -6.67
CA SER A 325 8.51 19.33 -5.91
C SER A 325 9.31 18.31 -6.74
N GLY A 326 9.09 18.23 -8.04
CA GLY A 326 9.79 17.30 -8.91
C GLY A 326 9.31 15.85 -8.83
N LYS A 327 8.01 15.60 -8.58
CA LYS A 327 7.42 14.23 -8.54
C LYS A 327 7.79 13.39 -9.76
N THR A 328 7.85 13.99 -10.96
CA THR A 328 8.27 13.31 -12.19
C THR A 328 9.70 12.77 -12.07
N TYR A 329 10.62 13.55 -11.52
CA TYR A 329 12.00 13.13 -11.28
C TYR A 329 12.07 11.95 -10.31
N ILE A 330 11.28 12.01 -9.22
CA ILE A 330 11.20 10.92 -8.23
C ILE A 330 10.72 9.62 -8.90
N MET A 331 9.61 9.68 -9.65
CA MET A 331 9.03 8.51 -10.30
C MET A 331 9.96 7.90 -11.36
N LEU A 332 10.62 8.74 -12.16
CA LEU A 332 11.56 8.26 -13.18
C LEU A 332 12.80 7.64 -12.54
N ALA A 333 13.37 8.28 -11.52
CA ALA A 333 14.51 7.75 -10.79
C ALA A 333 14.17 6.42 -10.11
N ALA A 334 13.01 6.33 -9.43
CA ALA A 334 12.57 5.10 -8.79
C ALA A 334 12.40 3.95 -9.78
N GLY A 335 11.77 4.19 -10.95
CA GLY A 335 11.60 3.16 -11.95
C GLY A 335 12.94 2.65 -12.52
N MET A 336 13.89 3.54 -12.77
CA MET A 336 15.22 3.13 -13.25
C MET A 336 16.00 2.35 -12.18
N GLU A 337 15.89 2.70 -10.90
CA GLU A 337 16.49 1.94 -9.81
C GLU A 337 15.81 0.57 -9.61
N LEU A 338 14.46 0.49 -9.67
CA LEU A 338 13.74 -0.79 -9.65
C LEU A 338 14.26 -1.74 -10.76
N ARG A 339 14.52 -1.20 -11.95
CA ARG A 339 15.09 -1.99 -13.06
C ARG A 339 16.54 -2.40 -12.78
N ARG A 340 17.38 -1.48 -12.29
CA ARG A 340 18.78 -1.77 -11.95
C ARG A 340 18.90 -2.87 -10.89
N MET A 341 18.02 -2.84 -9.91
CA MET A 341 17.94 -3.85 -8.83
C MET A 341 17.24 -5.15 -9.25
N ASN A 342 16.84 -5.30 -10.53
CA ASN A 342 16.04 -6.43 -11.02
C ASN A 342 14.69 -6.65 -10.32
N LEU A 343 14.20 -5.66 -9.60
CA LEU A 343 12.86 -5.68 -8.98
C LEU A 343 11.74 -5.45 -10.00
N SER A 344 12.08 -4.87 -11.16
CA SER A 344 11.18 -4.66 -12.28
C SER A 344 11.89 -4.92 -13.61
N LYS A 345 11.20 -5.59 -14.54
CA LYS A 345 11.72 -5.81 -15.91
C LYS A 345 11.43 -4.64 -16.83
N LYS A 346 10.24 -4.04 -16.72
CA LYS A 346 9.76 -2.92 -17.54
C LYS A 346 8.89 -2.01 -16.69
N ASN A 347 9.18 -0.72 -16.66
CA ASN A 347 8.40 0.26 -15.93
C ASN A 347 7.37 0.91 -16.84
N LEU A 348 6.12 0.96 -16.39
CA LEU A 348 5.03 1.61 -17.09
C LEU A 348 4.62 2.89 -16.36
N TYR A 349 4.70 4.02 -17.06
CA TYR A 349 4.23 5.32 -16.57
C TYR A 349 2.96 5.72 -17.30
N VAL A 350 1.82 5.74 -16.61
CA VAL A 350 0.54 6.15 -17.17
C VAL A 350 0.29 7.61 -16.81
N VAL A 351 0.22 8.47 -17.82
CA VAL A 351 0.15 9.92 -17.62
C VAL A 351 -0.96 10.55 -18.45
N PRO A 352 -1.46 11.74 -18.08
CA PRO A 352 -2.40 12.49 -18.91
C PRO A 352 -1.88 12.73 -20.34
N ASN A 353 -2.77 12.68 -21.33
CA ASN A 353 -2.41 12.71 -22.75
C ASN A 353 -1.53 13.89 -23.15
N ASN A 354 -1.78 15.05 -22.57
CA ASN A 354 -1.12 16.30 -22.89
C ASN A 354 0.33 16.42 -22.37
N ILE A 355 0.74 15.57 -21.45
CA ILE A 355 2.08 15.65 -20.83
C ILE A 355 3.03 14.50 -21.23
N VAL A 356 2.60 13.57 -22.07
CA VAL A 356 3.47 12.46 -22.56
C VAL A 356 4.77 12.99 -23.17
N GLY A 357 4.68 14.01 -24.02
CA GLY A 357 5.86 14.65 -24.63
C GLY A 357 6.81 15.30 -23.61
N GLN A 358 6.25 15.96 -22.58
CA GLN A 358 7.03 16.53 -21.49
C GLN A 358 7.77 15.44 -20.71
N TRP A 359 7.07 14.34 -20.35
CA TRP A 359 7.68 13.21 -19.65
C TRP A 359 8.82 12.57 -20.44
N ARG A 360 8.62 12.38 -21.76
CA ARG A 360 9.67 11.88 -22.65
C ARG A 360 10.93 12.76 -22.60
N ASN A 361 10.75 14.09 -22.68
CA ASN A 361 11.87 15.04 -22.69
C ASN A 361 12.61 15.03 -21.35
N ILE A 362 11.89 15.02 -20.23
CA ILE A 362 12.47 14.89 -18.87
C ILE A 362 13.22 13.57 -18.76
N PHE A 363 12.61 12.46 -19.20
CA PHE A 363 13.25 11.13 -19.15
C PHE A 363 14.59 11.13 -19.90
N LYS A 364 14.60 11.64 -21.13
CA LYS A 364 15.82 11.73 -21.94
C LYS A 364 16.87 12.68 -21.36
N SER A 365 16.47 13.70 -20.63
CA SER A 365 17.36 14.60 -19.89
C SER A 365 18.01 13.89 -18.70
N MET A 366 17.24 13.08 -17.97
CA MET A 366 17.71 12.33 -16.81
C MET A 366 18.54 11.09 -17.20
N TYR A 367 18.08 10.35 -18.20
CA TYR A 367 18.67 9.08 -18.65
C TYR A 367 18.85 9.10 -20.19
N PRO A 368 19.91 9.75 -20.73
CA PRO A 368 20.08 9.92 -22.16
C PRO A 368 20.20 8.61 -22.96
N SER A 369 20.79 7.58 -22.36
CA SER A 369 20.98 6.26 -22.97
C SER A 369 19.76 5.35 -22.89
N ALA A 370 18.75 5.70 -22.10
CA ALA A 370 17.58 4.83 -21.87
C ALA A 370 16.74 4.65 -23.15
N LYS A 371 16.30 3.40 -23.37
CA LYS A 371 15.36 3.03 -24.44
C LYS A 371 13.92 3.17 -23.93
N ILE A 372 13.20 4.17 -24.41
CA ILE A 372 11.82 4.45 -23.97
C ILE A 372 10.83 4.33 -25.12
N LEU A 373 9.66 3.76 -24.86
CA LEU A 373 8.52 3.74 -25.77
C LEU A 373 7.46 4.74 -25.29
N CYS A 374 7.00 5.61 -26.20
CA CYS A 374 5.89 6.53 -25.90
C CYS A 374 4.64 6.09 -26.65
N VAL A 375 3.56 5.82 -25.92
CA VAL A 375 2.27 5.39 -26.45
C VAL A 375 1.25 6.52 -26.31
N GLU A 376 0.89 7.13 -27.42
CA GLU A 376 -0.06 8.23 -27.54
C GLU A 376 -1.25 7.82 -28.41
N PRO A 377 -2.42 8.49 -28.31
CA PRO A 377 -3.60 8.13 -29.12
C PRO A 377 -3.33 8.10 -30.63
N LYS A 378 -2.46 8.95 -31.13
CA LYS A 378 -2.09 9.03 -32.56
C LYS A 378 -1.34 7.77 -33.06
N ASN A 379 -0.62 7.06 -32.21
CA ASN A 379 0.13 5.85 -32.55
C ASN A 379 -0.47 4.57 -31.95
N PHE A 380 -1.57 4.66 -31.20
CA PHE A 380 -2.28 3.54 -30.58
C PHE A 380 -3.70 3.40 -31.14
N THR A 381 -3.81 3.41 -32.49
CA THR A 381 -5.07 3.17 -33.22
C THR A 381 -5.42 1.68 -33.26
N PRO A 382 -6.68 1.28 -33.48
CA PRO A 382 -7.06 -0.14 -33.55
C PRO A 382 -6.16 -0.96 -34.49
N ALA A 383 -5.76 -0.40 -35.63
CA ALA A 383 -4.88 -1.06 -36.60
C ALA A 383 -3.42 -1.23 -36.13
N LYS A 384 -2.94 -0.38 -35.20
CA LYS A 384 -1.56 -0.41 -34.68
C LYS A 384 -1.45 -0.98 -33.27
N LYS A 385 -2.59 -1.23 -32.62
CA LYS A 385 -2.65 -1.64 -31.23
C LYS A 385 -1.87 -2.94 -30.96
N GLU A 386 -2.09 -3.95 -31.79
CA GLU A 386 -1.39 -5.24 -31.65
C GLU A 386 0.12 -5.10 -31.84
N LEU A 387 0.55 -4.30 -32.80
CA LEU A 387 1.96 -4.04 -33.04
C LEU A 387 2.63 -3.35 -31.83
N VAL A 388 1.96 -2.34 -31.26
CA VAL A 388 2.50 -1.64 -30.08
C VAL A 388 2.51 -2.58 -28.87
N LEU A 389 1.50 -3.43 -28.68
CA LEU A 389 1.48 -4.41 -27.60
C LEU A 389 2.56 -5.49 -27.77
N SER A 390 2.83 -5.94 -29.01
CA SER A 390 3.94 -6.87 -29.25
C SER A 390 5.30 -6.21 -28.96
N GLN A 391 5.52 -4.95 -29.36
CA GLN A 391 6.71 -4.19 -28.98
C GLN A 391 6.87 -4.07 -27.46
N ILE A 392 5.80 -3.78 -26.74
CA ILE A 392 5.83 -3.73 -25.26
C ILE A 392 6.23 -5.08 -24.68
N ARG A 393 5.74 -6.19 -25.25
CA ARG A 393 6.03 -7.54 -24.77
C ARG A 393 7.45 -7.97 -25.12
N ASP A 394 7.84 -7.82 -26.39
CA ASP A 394 9.00 -8.50 -26.99
C ASP A 394 10.27 -7.64 -26.96
N ASP A 395 10.15 -6.31 -27.09
CA ASP A 395 11.30 -5.41 -27.09
C ASP A 395 11.82 -5.09 -25.69
N ASN A 396 13.13 -4.91 -25.58
CA ASN A 396 13.77 -4.55 -24.31
C ASN A 396 13.80 -3.03 -24.11
N PHE A 397 12.65 -2.47 -23.69
CA PHE A 397 12.57 -1.07 -23.26
C PHE A 397 12.89 -0.93 -21.78
N ASP A 398 13.56 0.16 -21.41
CA ASP A 398 13.78 0.54 -20.01
C ASP A 398 12.50 1.08 -19.38
N ALA A 399 11.69 1.75 -20.18
CA ALA A 399 10.41 2.29 -19.73
C ALA A 399 9.40 2.49 -20.86
N ILE A 400 8.13 2.46 -20.49
CA ILE A 400 7.00 2.76 -21.36
C ILE A 400 6.26 3.96 -20.77
N ILE A 401 6.07 5.02 -21.54
CA ILE A 401 5.26 6.18 -21.15
C ILE A 401 3.97 6.12 -21.96
N MET A 402 2.85 5.87 -21.31
CA MET A 402 1.55 5.65 -21.96
C MET A 402 0.56 6.73 -21.60
N ALA A 403 -0.11 7.28 -22.59
CA ALA A 403 -1.22 8.20 -22.39
C ALA A 403 -2.39 7.50 -21.67
N TYR A 404 -3.04 8.17 -20.72
CA TYR A 404 -4.13 7.62 -19.91
C TYR A 404 -5.26 7.01 -20.77
N SER A 405 -5.60 7.67 -21.90
CA SER A 405 -6.64 7.15 -22.81
C SER A 405 -6.24 5.88 -23.59
N CYS A 406 -4.95 5.53 -23.61
CA CYS A 406 -4.44 4.32 -24.23
C CYS A 406 -4.34 3.14 -23.23
N PHE A 407 -4.42 3.44 -21.93
CA PHE A 407 -4.40 2.41 -20.89
C PHE A 407 -5.79 1.74 -20.83
N PRO A 408 -5.87 0.40 -20.97
CA PRO A 408 -7.15 -0.28 -20.90
C PRO A 408 -7.73 -0.12 -19.50
N ALA A 409 -8.84 0.62 -19.40
CA ALA A 409 -9.66 0.58 -18.20
C ALA A 409 -10.16 -0.85 -18.04
N GLY A 410 -9.83 -1.48 -16.94
CA GLY A 410 -10.33 -2.83 -16.65
C GLY A 410 -11.85 -2.86 -16.77
N ARG A 411 -12.36 -3.73 -17.62
CA ARG A 411 -13.78 -4.08 -17.68
C ARG A 411 -14.04 -5.20 -16.71
#